data_2026e10198b190b0f0b062d1973fcc81
#
_entry.id   2026e10198b190b0f0b062d1973fcc81
#
_cell.length_a   1.000
_cell.length_b   1.000
_cell.length_c   1.000
_cell.angle_alpha   90.00
_cell.angle_beta   90.00
_cell.angle_gamma   90.00
#
_symmetry.space_group_name_H-M   'P 1'
#
loop_
_entity.id
_entity.type
_entity.pdbx_description
1 polymer ?
#
loop_
_entity_poly.entity_id
_entity_poly.type
_entity_poly.pdbx_seq_one_letter_code
_entity_poly.pdbx_strand_id
1 'polypeptide(L)'
;MHAAVFYGPGNIIVSHEASEYEKGGAKGRRGVLLRVKACAVCGYDVRVYRNGHQKVTPPVILGHEICGQIESDIVVATADDGGEKERSHTIKSGTRVAVSPIIPCLNCIYCHYEQYNLCLNMKEIGSSINGGFAEFLRIPEEILKVGGLVSVPDSMSDEEVALLEPLACCLNGLYNIGPVVRKNELNRVAIIGDGPIGLLHLQLIKRLDGAKSMVIGRIPQRIQKAKTMGADATVLFTTDKDHNNVKETRENALDFTCGIGFNTIIVATSNPAALDLAIKIAGKNSRINIFAGMPKSSDRSLGAFSLDPNLLHYNQISITGSFSSTPNMLREAARIASNNEIDLSKIISHRYPLREINEAILATERYCGLRVIINRF
;
A
#
# COMPACT_ATOMS: atom_id res chain seq x y z
N MET A 1 24.45 -13.21 6.20
CA MET A 1 23.17 -12.79 6.82
C MET A 1 22.06 -13.77 6.48
N HIS A 2 21.03 -13.86 7.28
CA HIS A 2 19.82 -14.62 6.95
C HIS A 2 18.98 -13.83 5.95
N ALA A 3 18.52 -14.49 4.91
CA ALA A 3 17.64 -13.89 3.91
C ALA A 3 16.76 -14.91 3.21
N ALA A 4 15.56 -14.53 2.85
CA ALA A 4 14.63 -15.32 2.05
C ALA A 4 14.76 -14.92 0.57
N VAL A 5 15.42 -15.77 -0.21
CA VAL A 5 15.75 -15.52 -1.61
C VAL A 5 14.71 -16.14 -2.52
N PHE A 6 14.11 -15.33 -3.38
CA PHE A 6 13.18 -15.76 -4.42
C PHE A 6 13.94 -16.18 -5.68
N TYR A 7 13.79 -17.43 -6.09
CA TYR A 7 14.42 -18.02 -7.27
C TYR A 7 13.48 -18.16 -8.47
N GLY A 8 12.21 -17.86 -8.28
CA GLY A 8 11.17 -17.96 -9.30
C GLY A 8 9.84 -18.40 -8.72
N PRO A 9 8.77 -18.46 -9.52
CA PRO A 9 7.43 -18.79 -9.05
C PRO A 9 7.39 -20.07 -8.20
N GLY A 10 6.81 -19.95 -7.00
CA GLY A 10 6.70 -21.02 -6.03
C GLY A 10 8.00 -21.39 -5.29
N ASN A 11 9.09 -20.65 -5.50
CA ASN A 11 10.40 -21.03 -4.97
C ASN A 11 11.05 -19.87 -4.21
N ILE A 12 10.90 -19.87 -2.88
CA ILE A 12 11.64 -19.03 -1.93
C ILE A 12 12.41 -19.93 -0.97
N ILE A 13 13.71 -19.68 -0.84
CA ILE A 13 14.62 -20.45 0.03
C ILE A 13 15.22 -19.50 1.06
N VAL A 14 15.17 -19.89 2.33
CA VAL A 14 15.88 -19.17 3.41
C VAL A 14 17.34 -19.60 3.41
N SER A 15 18.24 -18.66 3.15
CA SER A 15 19.68 -18.84 3.19
C SER A 15 20.26 -18.24 4.47
N HIS A 16 21.18 -18.94 5.12
CA HIS A 16 21.94 -18.45 6.28
C HIS A 16 23.24 -17.73 5.87
N GLU A 17 23.65 -17.86 4.62
CA GLU A 17 24.89 -17.29 4.05
C GLU A 17 24.62 -16.43 2.82
N ALA A 18 23.65 -15.54 2.93
CA ALA A 18 23.25 -14.69 1.81
C ALA A 18 24.25 -13.53 1.50
N SER A 19 25.52 -13.66 1.89
CA SER A 19 26.57 -12.66 1.62
C SER A 19 26.79 -12.37 0.13
N GLU A 20 26.49 -13.33 -0.76
CA GLU A 20 26.58 -13.14 -2.20
C GLU A 20 25.51 -12.18 -2.73
N TYR A 21 24.37 -12.08 -2.05
CA TYR A 21 23.26 -11.18 -2.42
C TYR A 21 23.50 -9.73 -1.99
N GLU A 22 24.40 -9.48 -1.02
CA GLU A 22 24.94 -8.15 -0.75
C GLU A 22 25.73 -7.60 -1.95
N LYS A 23 26.34 -8.51 -2.74
CA LYS A 23 27.19 -8.19 -3.90
C LYS A 23 26.38 -7.89 -5.18
N GLY A 24 25.20 -8.50 -5.34
CA GLY A 24 24.42 -8.43 -6.59
C GLY A 24 23.71 -7.11 -6.86
N GLY A 25 23.36 -6.34 -5.82
CA GLY A 25 22.59 -5.11 -5.97
C GLY A 25 23.39 -3.82 -5.79
N ALA A 26 24.59 -3.86 -5.22
CA ALA A 26 25.25 -2.63 -4.75
C ALA A 26 26.78 -2.66 -4.74
N LYS A 27 27.46 -3.51 -5.52
CA LYS A 27 28.90 -3.34 -5.67
C LYS A 27 29.20 -1.92 -6.22
N GLY A 28 29.67 -1.03 -5.32
CA GLY A 28 30.04 0.34 -5.68
C GLY A 28 28.93 1.40 -5.53
N ARG A 29 27.69 1.06 -5.14
CA ARG A 29 26.68 2.07 -4.87
C ARG A 29 26.86 2.64 -3.47
N ARG A 30 26.93 3.99 -3.39
CA ARG A 30 26.81 4.72 -2.13
C ARG A 30 25.43 4.48 -1.54
N GLY A 31 25.32 4.34 -0.23
CA GLY A 31 24.06 4.08 0.45
C GLY A 31 24.26 3.68 1.90
N VAL A 32 23.19 3.40 2.61
CA VAL A 32 23.19 3.09 4.03
C VAL A 32 22.81 1.64 4.30
N LEU A 33 23.40 1.03 5.30
CA LEU A 33 23.02 -0.30 5.78
C LEU A 33 21.98 -0.16 6.90
N LEU A 34 20.86 -0.85 6.74
CA LEU A 34 19.84 -1.02 7.75
C LEU A 34 19.84 -2.46 8.29
N ARG A 35 19.66 -2.59 9.58
CA ARG A 35 19.18 -3.83 10.20
C ARG A 35 17.65 -3.84 10.10
N VAL A 36 17.08 -4.82 9.43
CA VAL A 36 15.62 -4.94 9.32
C VAL A 36 15.05 -5.40 10.67
N LYS A 37 14.05 -4.69 11.14
CA LYS A 37 13.35 -4.96 12.42
C LYS A 37 11.99 -5.59 12.21
N ALA A 38 11.31 -5.20 11.13
CA ALA A 38 10.05 -5.79 10.69
C ALA A 38 9.87 -5.59 9.18
N CYS A 39 9.27 -6.56 8.52
CA CYS A 39 8.85 -6.45 7.12
C CYS A 39 7.47 -7.08 6.94
N ALA A 40 6.50 -6.33 6.43
CA ALA A 40 5.18 -6.86 6.19
C ALA A 40 5.10 -7.58 4.83
N VAL A 41 4.23 -8.59 4.76
CA VAL A 41 3.97 -9.34 3.53
C VAL A 41 2.81 -8.69 2.78
N CYS A 42 3.11 -8.16 1.61
CA CYS A 42 2.14 -7.52 0.73
C CYS A 42 1.46 -8.53 -0.21
N GLY A 43 0.25 -8.22 -0.66
CA GLY A 43 -0.38 -8.96 -1.76
C GLY A 43 0.42 -8.92 -3.08
N TYR A 44 1.31 -7.94 -3.25
CA TYR A 44 2.27 -7.91 -4.35
C TYR A 44 3.29 -9.05 -4.24
N ASP A 45 3.87 -9.27 -3.04
CA ASP A 45 4.83 -10.37 -2.81
C ASP A 45 4.19 -11.72 -3.11
N VAL A 46 2.94 -11.91 -2.70
CA VAL A 46 2.16 -13.14 -3.02
C VAL A 46 2.00 -13.32 -4.53
N ARG A 47 1.66 -12.27 -5.27
CA ARG A 47 1.53 -12.33 -6.74
C ARG A 47 2.85 -12.64 -7.41
N VAL A 48 3.95 -12.03 -6.97
CA VAL A 48 5.30 -12.31 -7.47
C VAL A 48 5.68 -13.76 -7.17
N TYR A 49 5.45 -14.21 -5.95
CA TYR A 49 5.70 -15.59 -5.56
C TYR A 49 4.96 -16.61 -6.42
N ARG A 50 3.68 -16.33 -6.78
CA ARG A 50 2.87 -17.25 -7.58
C ARG A 50 3.18 -17.21 -9.07
N ASN A 51 3.31 -16.02 -9.62
CA ASN A 51 3.26 -15.81 -11.07
C ASN A 51 4.56 -15.21 -11.64
N GLY A 52 5.51 -14.82 -10.79
CA GLY A 52 6.58 -13.93 -11.20
C GLY A 52 6.06 -12.52 -11.53
N HIS A 53 6.95 -11.64 -11.93
CA HIS A 53 6.61 -10.30 -12.39
C HIS A 53 7.69 -9.76 -13.32
N GLN A 54 7.30 -9.02 -14.37
CA GLN A 54 8.24 -8.51 -15.40
C GLN A 54 9.36 -7.58 -14.86
N LYS A 55 9.14 -6.93 -13.70
CA LYS A 55 10.13 -6.08 -13.02
C LYS A 55 11.03 -6.87 -12.04
N VAL A 56 10.77 -8.16 -11.85
CA VAL A 56 11.46 -8.99 -10.86
C VAL A 56 12.33 -10.01 -11.59
N THR A 57 13.64 -9.90 -11.41
CA THR A 57 14.61 -10.84 -12.01
C THR A 57 15.22 -11.68 -10.88
N PRO A 58 14.84 -12.97 -10.76
CA PRO A 58 15.48 -13.86 -9.79
C PRO A 58 16.96 -14.12 -10.11
N PRO A 59 17.81 -14.37 -9.10
CA PRO A 59 17.50 -14.42 -7.68
C PRO A 59 17.40 -13.02 -7.06
N VAL A 60 16.39 -12.80 -6.20
CA VAL A 60 16.17 -11.52 -5.52
C VAL A 60 15.48 -11.76 -4.17
N ILE A 61 15.72 -10.87 -3.20
CA ILE A 61 15.01 -10.87 -1.93
C ILE A 61 13.79 -9.96 -2.07
N LEU A 62 12.59 -10.47 -1.74
CA LEU A 62 11.34 -9.69 -1.78
C LEU A 62 11.13 -8.90 -0.49
N GLY A 63 9.95 -8.24 -0.37
CA GLY A 63 9.56 -7.43 0.80
C GLY A 63 9.93 -5.96 0.64
N HIS A 64 8.93 -5.07 0.78
CA HIS A 64 9.08 -3.63 0.54
C HIS A 64 8.37 -2.77 1.60
N GLU A 65 7.63 -3.35 2.52
CA GLU A 65 7.00 -2.68 3.66
C GLU A 65 7.89 -2.87 4.89
N ILE A 66 8.81 -1.91 5.16
CA ILE A 66 9.99 -2.15 5.98
C ILE A 66 10.11 -1.14 7.13
N CYS A 67 10.30 -1.67 8.34
CA CYS A 67 10.95 -1.00 9.46
C CYS A 67 12.41 -1.44 9.54
N GLY A 68 13.35 -0.50 9.56
CA GLY A 68 14.77 -0.77 9.75
C GLY A 68 15.40 0.12 10.81
N GLN A 69 16.57 -0.27 11.26
CA GLN A 69 17.42 0.49 12.18
C GLN A 69 18.75 0.80 11.48
N ILE A 70 19.18 2.07 11.54
CA ILE A 70 20.43 2.55 10.93
C ILE A 70 21.63 1.91 11.65
N GLU A 71 22.55 1.28 10.93
CA GLU A 71 23.74 0.62 11.50
C GLU A 71 24.90 1.58 11.72
N SER A 72 24.99 2.71 10.99
CA SER A 72 26.06 3.72 11.14
C SER A 72 25.52 5.12 10.88
N ASP A 73 26.11 6.14 11.49
CA ASP A 73 25.74 7.53 11.27
C ASP A 73 25.78 7.88 9.77
N ILE A 74 24.73 8.58 9.30
CA ILE A 74 24.65 9.05 7.92
C ILE A 74 24.36 10.54 7.86
N VAL A 75 24.97 11.22 6.92
CA VAL A 75 24.64 12.60 6.59
C VAL A 75 23.75 12.62 5.38
N VAL A 76 22.53 13.14 5.54
CA VAL A 76 21.56 13.30 4.47
C VAL A 76 21.50 14.77 4.10
N ALA A 77 21.82 15.07 2.82
CA ALA A 77 21.61 16.39 2.26
C ALA A 77 20.13 16.53 1.85
N THR A 78 19.45 17.55 2.31
CA THR A 78 18.11 17.92 1.84
C THR A 78 18.26 19.08 0.87
N ALA A 79 17.67 18.98 -0.32
CA ALA A 79 17.48 20.13 -1.19
C ALA A 79 16.57 21.13 -0.47
N ASP A 80 16.99 22.39 -0.39
CA ASP A 80 16.17 23.45 0.18
C ASP A 80 15.19 23.97 -0.87
N ASP A 81 13.95 24.25 -0.48
CA ASP A 81 12.93 24.88 -1.31
C ASP A 81 13.35 26.33 -1.63
N GLY A 82 14.29 26.51 -2.55
CA GLY A 82 14.62 27.80 -3.17
C GLY A 82 15.69 28.66 -2.49
N GLY A 83 16.56 28.13 -1.62
CA GLY A 83 17.62 28.87 -0.94
C GLY A 83 19.02 28.29 -1.12
N GLU A 84 20.03 29.15 -1.18
CA GLU A 84 21.44 28.86 -1.51
C GLU A 84 22.26 28.01 -0.51
N LYS A 85 21.64 27.25 0.41
CA LYS A 85 22.35 26.40 1.37
C LYS A 85 21.75 25.00 1.43
N GLU A 86 22.53 24.03 0.97
CA GLU A 86 22.29 22.60 1.30
C GLU A 86 22.25 22.45 2.82
N ARG A 87 21.06 22.14 3.35
CA ARG A 87 20.96 21.73 4.76
C ARG A 87 21.24 20.24 4.81
N SER A 88 22.27 19.88 5.55
CA SER A 88 22.54 18.49 5.89
C SER A 88 22.12 18.21 7.32
N HIS A 89 21.47 17.07 7.54
CA HIS A 89 21.21 16.55 8.88
C HIS A 89 21.80 15.15 9.03
N THR A 90 22.21 14.82 10.24
CA THR A 90 22.76 13.51 10.55
C THR A 90 21.67 12.63 11.15
N ILE A 91 21.42 11.48 10.52
CA ILE A 91 20.64 10.41 11.14
C ILE A 91 21.64 9.50 11.87
N LYS A 92 21.44 9.34 13.19
CA LYS A 92 22.37 8.60 14.03
C LYS A 92 22.18 7.08 13.90
N SER A 93 23.26 6.35 14.08
CA SER A 93 23.20 4.90 14.33
C SER A 93 22.20 4.57 15.43
N GLY A 94 21.46 3.49 15.27
CA GLY A 94 20.40 3.09 16.18
C GLY A 94 19.05 3.74 15.90
N THR A 95 18.96 4.80 15.07
CA THR A 95 17.68 5.42 14.71
C THR A 95 16.81 4.44 13.91
N ARG A 96 15.54 4.31 14.33
CA ARG A 96 14.54 3.52 13.60
C ARG A 96 13.89 4.35 12.50
N VAL A 97 13.69 3.72 11.35
CA VAL A 97 13.18 4.39 10.15
C VAL A 97 12.15 3.53 9.42
N ALA A 98 11.15 4.20 8.84
CA ALA A 98 10.35 3.64 7.75
C ALA A 98 11.06 3.89 6.44
N VAL A 99 10.92 2.97 5.48
CA VAL A 99 11.61 2.99 4.19
C VAL A 99 10.62 3.19 3.05
N SER A 100 10.83 4.22 2.22
CA SER A 100 10.16 4.31 0.92
C SER A 100 10.80 3.30 -0.03
N PRO A 101 10.03 2.41 -0.67
CA PRO A 101 10.60 1.40 -1.57
C PRO A 101 10.99 1.98 -2.94
N ILE A 102 10.56 3.20 -3.26
CA ILE A 102 10.74 3.82 -4.57
C ILE A 102 12.14 4.38 -4.74
N ILE A 103 12.83 3.96 -5.80
CA ILE A 103 14.15 4.45 -6.19
C ILE A 103 13.99 5.24 -7.49
N PRO A 104 13.92 6.59 -7.42
CA PRO A 104 13.74 7.43 -8.60
C PRO A 104 15.06 7.59 -9.40
N CYS A 105 14.94 7.94 -10.67
CA CYS A 105 16.13 8.25 -11.50
C CYS A 105 16.66 9.68 -11.28
N LEU A 106 15.94 10.53 -10.59
CA LEU A 106 16.25 11.91 -10.21
C LEU A 106 16.40 12.92 -11.38
N ASN A 107 16.15 12.50 -12.63
CA ASN A 107 16.39 13.36 -13.81
C ASN A 107 15.25 13.36 -14.85
N CYS A 108 14.17 12.62 -14.64
CA CYS A 108 13.01 12.66 -15.54
C CYS A 108 11.98 13.72 -15.10
N ILE A 109 11.07 14.05 -16.00
CA ILE A 109 10.02 15.05 -15.75
C ILE A 109 9.22 14.76 -14.46
N TYR A 110 8.90 13.51 -14.17
CA TYR A 110 8.16 13.14 -12.95
C TYR A 110 9.02 13.35 -11.70
N CYS A 111 10.32 13.11 -11.77
CA CYS A 111 11.22 13.41 -10.64
C CYS A 111 11.33 14.91 -10.38
N HIS A 112 11.31 15.74 -11.42
CA HIS A 112 11.28 17.19 -11.27
C HIS A 112 10.03 17.70 -10.54
N TYR A 113 8.89 17.02 -10.71
CA TYR A 113 7.64 17.34 -9.99
C TYR A 113 7.47 16.52 -8.72
N GLU A 114 8.50 15.87 -8.20
CA GLU A 114 8.47 15.02 -7.00
C GLU A 114 7.47 13.86 -7.07
N GLN A 115 6.97 13.54 -8.26
CA GLN A 115 6.11 12.40 -8.53
C GLN A 115 6.96 11.13 -8.72
N TYR A 116 7.77 10.81 -7.71
CA TYR A 116 8.78 9.75 -7.78
C TYR A 116 8.20 8.36 -8.07
N ASN A 117 6.98 8.11 -7.61
CA ASN A 117 6.23 6.89 -7.91
C ASN A 117 5.84 6.75 -9.41
N LEU A 118 5.93 7.82 -10.19
CA LEU A 118 5.68 7.84 -11.63
C LEU A 118 6.99 7.98 -12.44
N CYS A 119 8.15 7.85 -11.81
CA CYS A 119 9.45 7.96 -12.46
C CYS A 119 9.56 7.01 -13.65
N LEU A 120 10.05 7.52 -14.81
CA LEU A 120 10.16 6.73 -16.05
C LEU A 120 11.14 5.55 -15.93
N ASN A 121 12.15 5.66 -15.08
CA ASN A 121 13.16 4.64 -14.84
C ASN A 121 13.15 4.17 -13.38
N MET A 122 11.95 4.08 -12.80
CA MET A 122 11.75 3.69 -11.42
C MET A 122 12.24 2.28 -11.15
N LYS A 123 13.00 2.13 -10.05
CA LYS A 123 13.31 0.84 -9.43
C LYS A 123 12.64 0.76 -8.07
N GLU A 124 12.50 -0.45 -7.55
CA GLU A 124 11.82 -0.70 -6.27
C GLU A 124 12.60 -1.69 -5.43
N ILE A 125 12.71 -1.41 -4.14
CA ILE A 125 13.16 -2.36 -3.12
C ILE A 125 12.19 -3.55 -3.10
N GLY A 126 12.72 -4.76 -3.01
CA GLY A 126 11.92 -5.99 -2.99
C GLY A 126 11.36 -6.40 -4.37
N SER A 127 11.84 -5.77 -5.44
CA SER A 127 11.42 -6.05 -6.82
C SER A 127 12.63 -5.96 -7.77
N SER A 128 13.09 -4.75 -8.10
CA SER A 128 14.24 -4.51 -8.98
C SER A 128 15.59 -4.65 -8.26
N ILE A 129 15.59 -4.55 -6.94
CA ILE A 129 16.71 -4.80 -6.03
C ILE A 129 16.22 -5.58 -4.81
N ASN A 130 17.17 -6.09 -4.03
CA ASN A 130 16.87 -6.84 -2.81
C ASN A 130 16.03 -6.04 -1.81
N GLY A 131 15.12 -6.73 -1.14
CA GLY A 131 14.15 -6.19 -0.20
C GLY A 131 14.33 -6.63 1.24
N GLY A 132 13.28 -6.44 2.03
CA GLY A 132 13.28 -6.53 3.49
C GLY A 132 13.07 -7.94 4.07
N PHE A 133 12.92 -8.99 3.27
CA PHE A 133 12.91 -10.35 3.83
C PHE A 133 14.34 -10.85 4.09
N ALA A 134 15.12 -10.06 4.83
CA ALA A 134 16.50 -10.31 5.21
C ALA A 134 16.87 -9.56 6.48
N GLU A 135 17.89 -10.04 7.23
CA GLU A 135 18.41 -9.36 8.42
C GLU A 135 18.92 -7.94 8.14
N PHE A 136 19.52 -7.74 6.95
CA PHE A 136 20.10 -6.46 6.55
C PHE A 136 19.63 -6.06 5.16
N LEU A 137 19.46 -4.76 4.97
CA LEU A 137 19.10 -4.15 3.71
C LEU A 137 20.00 -2.95 3.45
N ARG A 138 20.57 -2.86 2.25
CA ARG A 138 21.27 -1.67 1.79
C ARG A 138 20.32 -0.74 1.06
N ILE A 139 20.17 0.47 1.58
CA ILE A 139 19.34 1.53 0.98
C ILE A 139 20.19 2.34 0.01
N PRO A 140 19.81 2.47 -1.27
CA PRO A 140 20.50 3.30 -2.25
C PRO A 140 20.48 4.79 -1.91
N GLU A 141 21.51 5.52 -2.38
CA GLU A 141 21.63 6.95 -2.16
C GLU A 141 20.48 7.76 -2.76
N GLU A 142 19.88 7.28 -3.84
CA GLU A 142 18.75 7.91 -4.51
C GLU A 142 17.53 8.04 -3.57
N ILE A 143 17.32 7.06 -2.70
CA ILE A 143 16.26 7.11 -1.67
C ILE A 143 16.59 8.17 -0.62
N LEU A 144 17.86 8.29 -0.22
CA LEU A 144 18.31 9.30 0.74
C LEU A 144 18.09 10.71 0.20
N LYS A 145 18.43 10.94 -1.08
CA LYS A 145 18.29 12.24 -1.75
C LYS A 145 16.85 12.77 -1.81
N VAL A 146 15.86 11.88 -1.81
CA VAL A 146 14.44 12.26 -1.83
C VAL A 146 13.79 12.20 -0.45
N GLY A 147 14.58 11.99 0.62
CA GLY A 147 14.06 11.86 1.98
C GLY A 147 13.19 10.61 2.18
N GLY A 148 13.53 9.51 1.51
CA GLY A 148 12.78 8.25 1.57
C GLY A 148 13.10 7.38 2.79
N LEU A 149 13.96 7.83 3.72
CA LEU A 149 14.08 7.30 5.07
C LEU A 149 13.41 8.26 6.04
N VAL A 150 12.37 7.78 6.72
CA VAL A 150 11.59 8.59 7.67
C VAL A 150 11.82 8.07 9.07
N SER A 151 12.49 8.90 9.89
CA SER A 151 12.70 8.60 11.31
C SER A 151 11.36 8.54 12.06
N VAL A 152 11.23 7.58 12.96
CA VAL A 152 10.01 7.32 13.71
C VAL A 152 10.28 7.33 15.22
N PRO A 153 9.30 7.75 16.05
CA PRO A 153 9.47 7.78 17.50
C PRO A 153 9.48 6.38 18.11
N ASP A 154 10.07 6.25 19.29
CA ASP A 154 10.15 4.98 20.03
C ASP A 154 8.78 4.46 20.50
N SER A 155 7.77 5.30 20.54
CA SER A 155 6.40 4.93 20.90
C SER A 155 5.72 4.01 19.88
N MET A 156 6.19 3.98 18.63
CA MET A 156 5.66 3.07 17.60
C MET A 156 6.40 1.73 17.66
N SER A 157 5.70 0.63 17.54
CA SER A 157 6.31 -0.70 17.36
C SER A 157 6.96 -0.83 15.97
N ASP A 158 7.97 -1.69 15.83
CA ASP A 158 8.62 -1.97 14.54
C ASP A 158 7.61 -2.44 13.47
N GLU A 159 6.60 -3.19 13.92
CA GLU A 159 5.54 -3.74 13.07
C GLU A 159 4.61 -2.64 12.54
N GLU A 160 4.26 -1.66 13.36
CA GLU A 160 3.47 -0.50 12.95
C GLU A 160 4.26 0.38 11.97
N VAL A 161 5.56 0.54 12.21
CA VAL A 161 6.43 1.29 11.30
C VAL A 161 6.50 0.64 9.92
N ALA A 162 6.55 -0.70 9.83
CA ALA A 162 6.49 -1.40 8.55
C ALA A 162 5.18 -1.10 7.78
N LEU A 163 4.07 -0.83 8.48
CA LEU A 163 2.78 -0.50 7.86
C LEU A 163 2.65 0.97 7.42
N LEU A 164 3.65 1.81 7.64
CA LEU A 164 3.65 3.19 7.15
C LEU A 164 3.71 3.26 5.62
N GLU A 165 4.37 2.29 4.97
CA GLU A 165 4.40 2.22 3.51
C GLU A 165 3.00 2.04 2.90
N PRO A 166 2.22 1.00 3.25
CA PRO A 166 0.87 0.86 2.72
C PRO A 166 -0.09 1.98 3.17
N LEU A 167 0.10 2.58 4.35
CA LEU A 167 -0.64 3.77 4.75
C LEU A 167 -0.32 4.97 3.84
N ALA A 168 0.95 5.17 3.48
CA ALA A 168 1.36 6.20 2.53
C ALA A 168 0.74 5.99 1.15
N CYS A 169 0.62 4.74 0.69
CA CYS A 169 -0.12 4.42 -0.53
C CYS A 169 -1.60 4.81 -0.43
N CYS A 170 -2.25 4.56 0.72
CA CYS A 170 -3.64 4.97 0.94
C CYS A 170 -3.79 6.49 0.93
N LEU A 171 -2.85 7.24 1.52
CA LEU A 171 -2.83 8.71 1.46
C LEU A 171 -2.68 9.21 0.01
N ASN A 172 -1.80 8.59 -0.78
CA ASN A 172 -1.67 8.89 -2.20
C ASN A 172 -2.99 8.65 -2.96
N GLY A 173 -3.70 7.56 -2.64
CA GLY A 173 -5.03 7.27 -3.18
C GLY A 173 -6.05 8.38 -2.87
N LEU A 174 -6.10 8.86 -1.64
CA LEU A 174 -6.97 9.95 -1.23
C LEU A 174 -6.57 11.29 -1.85
N TYR A 175 -5.27 11.55 -1.96
CA TYR A 175 -4.78 12.74 -2.65
C TYR A 175 -5.24 12.78 -4.11
N ASN A 176 -5.11 11.67 -4.85
CA ASN A 176 -5.50 11.59 -6.25
C ASN A 176 -7.03 11.66 -6.46
N ILE A 177 -7.83 11.18 -5.51
CA ILE A 177 -9.28 11.29 -5.59
C ILE A 177 -9.77 12.73 -5.27
N GLY A 178 -8.93 13.52 -4.60
CA GLY A 178 -9.23 14.89 -4.17
C GLY A 178 -10.12 14.96 -2.92
N PRO A 179 -10.70 16.12 -2.60
CA PRO A 179 -11.41 16.32 -1.34
C PRO A 179 -12.56 15.33 -1.14
N VAL A 180 -12.46 14.51 -0.08
CA VAL A 180 -13.49 13.52 0.31
C VAL A 180 -14.68 14.22 0.96
N VAL A 181 -14.40 15.17 1.86
CA VAL A 181 -15.43 16.00 2.48
C VAL A 181 -15.60 17.29 1.69
N ARG A 182 -16.82 17.54 1.24
CA ARG A 182 -17.20 18.74 0.50
C ARG A 182 -18.30 19.48 1.24
N LYS A 183 -18.17 20.78 1.27
CA LYS A 183 -19.17 21.65 1.92
C LYS A 183 -20.54 21.49 1.24
N ASN A 184 -21.58 21.37 2.06
CA ASN A 184 -22.96 21.21 1.61
C ASN A 184 -23.26 19.91 0.83
N GLU A 185 -22.42 18.88 0.96
CA GLU A 185 -22.67 17.54 0.40
C GLU A 185 -22.85 16.50 1.51
N LEU A 186 -23.50 15.38 1.20
CA LEU A 186 -23.74 14.30 2.17
C LEU A 186 -22.49 13.50 2.54
N ASN A 187 -21.38 13.67 1.84
CA ASN A 187 -20.08 13.03 2.08
C ASN A 187 -20.18 11.53 2.45
N ARG A 188 -20.73 10.75 1.53
CA ARG A 188 -20.87 9.30 1.65
C ARG A 188 -19.72 8.60 0.92
N VAL A 189 -18.99 7.75 1.63
CA VAL A 189 -17.81 7.05 1.11
C VAL A 189 -18.07 5.56 1.09
N ALA A 190 -17.93 4.91 -0.07
CA ALA A 190 -17.88 3.46 -0.19
C ALA A 190 -16.42 2.99 -0.27
N ILE A 191 -16.08 1.96 0.49
CA ILE A 191 -14.81 1.24 0.41
C ILE A 191 -15.12 -0.19 -0.03
N ILE A 192 -14.77 -0.54 -1.26
CA ILE A 192 -14.99 -1.88 -1.81
C ILE A 192 -13.70 -2.68 -1.67
N GLY A 193 -13.69 -3.57 -0.70
CA GLY A 193 -12.55 -4.38 -0.29
C GLY A 193 -12.34 -4.32 1.23
N ASP A 194 -12.41 -5.47 1.88
CA ASP A 194 -12.29 -5.66 3.33
C ASP A 194 -10.88 -6.07 3.79
N GLY A 195 -9.91 -5.97 2.88
CA GLY A 195 -8.50 -6.26 3.16
C GLY A 195 -7.81 -5.15 3.96
N PRO A 196 -6.50 -5.34 4.29
CA PRO A 196 -5.71 -4.35 5.03
C PRO A 196 -5.80 -2.94 4.46
N ILE A 197 -5.73 -2.81 3.14
CA ILE A 197 -5.83 -1.52 2.43
C ILE A 197 -7.20 -0.88 2.63
N GLY A 198 -8.30 -1.65 2.49
CA GLY A 198 -9.64 -1.11 2.72
C GLY A 198 -9.83 -0.62 4.15
N LEU A 199 -9.28 -1.35 5.14
CA LEU A 199 -9.36 -0.96 6.55
C LEU A 199 -8.42 0.21 6.91
N LEU A 200 -7.30 0.38 6.22
CA LEU A 200 -6.49 1.60 6.31
C LEU A 200 -7.24 2.81 5.75
N HIS A 201 -7.88 2.67 4.59
CA HIS A 201 -8.75 3.72 4.07
C HIS A 201 -9.90 4.04 5.01
N LEU A 202 -10.54 3.03 5.63
CA LEU A 202 -11.58 3.25 6.63
C LEU A 202 -11.09 4.14 7.76
N GLN A 203 -9.91 3.84 8.34
CA GLN A 203 -9.35 4.67 9.40
C GLN A 203 -9.06 6.10 8.93
N LEU A 204 -8.52 6.27 7.71
CA LEU A 204 -8.29 7.58 7.14
C LEU A 204 -9.59 8.39 6.94
N ILE A 205 -10.65 7.74 6.47
CA ILE A 205 -11.96 8.38 6.30
C ILE A 205 -12.59 8.76 7.65
N LYS A 206 -12.42 7.93 8.68
CA LYS A 206 -12.96 8.22 10.02
C LYS A 206 -12.32 9.42 10.71
N ARG A 207 -11.15 9.89 10.23
CA ARG A 207 -10.52 11.15 10.67
C ARG A 207 -11.21 12.40 10.11
N LEU A 208 -12.04 12.23 9.09
CA LEU A 208 -12.66 13.34 8.37
C LEU A 208 -14.04 13.62 8.94
N ASP A 209 -14.20 14.73 9.64
CA ASP A 209 -15.48 15.16 10.17
C ASP A 209 -16.52 15.30 9.04
N GLY A 210 -17.73 14.80 9.29
CA GLY A 210 -18.83 14.86 8.35
C GLY A 210 -18.82 13.77 7.27
N ALA A 211 -17.78 12.90 7.17
CA ALA A 211 -17.78 11.76 6.27
C ALA A 211 -18.45 10.56 6.94
N LYS A 212 -19.31 9.85 6.19
CA LYS A 212 -19.84 8.55 6.60
C LYS A 212 -19.40 7.46 5.63
N SER A 213 -19.01 6.32 6.19
CA SER A 213 -18.35 5.25 5.46
C SER A 213 -19.17 3.96 5.42
N MET A 214 -19.16 3.30 4.27
CA MET A 214 -19.63 1.92 4.12
C MET A 214 -18.48 1.05 3.61
N VAL A 215 -18.25 -0.09 4.27
CA VAL A 215 -17.30 -1.10 3.80
C VAL A 215 -18.06 -2.28 3.18
N ILE A 216 -17.72 -2.58 1.93
CA ILE A 216 -18.28 -3.70 1.17
C ILE A 216 -17.18 -4.74 0.99
N GLY A 217 -17.36 -5.95 1.48
CA GLY A 217 -16.32 -6.98 1.46
C GLY A 217 -16.88 -8.40 1.43
N ARG A 218 -15.98 -9.40 1.40
CA ARG A 218 -16.34 -10.80 1.16
C ARG A 218 -16.09 -11.73 2.34
N ILE A 219 -15.29 -11.28 3.31
CA ILE A 219 -14.84 -12.14 4.42
C ILE A 219 -15.58 -11.72 5.69
N PRO A 220 -16.49 -12.57 6.24
CA PRO A 220 -17.33 -12.19 7.38
C PRO A 220 -16.55 -11.61 8.56
N GLN A 221 -15.41 -12.22 8.92
CA GLN A 221 -14.59 -11.78 10.04
C GLN A 221 -13.98 -10.39 9.79
N ARG A 222 -13.62 -10.06 8.53
CA ARG A 222 -13.08 -8.75 8.14
C ARG A 222 -14.17 -7.68 8.09
N ILE A 223 -15.36 -8.04 7.64
CA ILE A 223 -16.55 -7.17 7.70
C ILE A 223 -16.91 -6.84 9.14
N GLN A 224 -16.88 -7.84 10.04
CA GLN A 224 -17.07 -7.59 11.47
C GLN A 224 -15.97 -6.70 12.05
N LYS A 225 -14.71 -6.89 11.61
CA LYS A 225 -13.59 -6.02 12.00
C LYS A 225 -13.80 -4.58 11.50
N ALA A 226 -14.26 -4.37 10.26
CA ALA A 226 -14.58 -3.04 9.74
C ALA A 226 -15.65 -2.35 10.61
N LYS A 227 -16.68 -3.08 11.03
CA LYS A 227 -17.72 -2.58 11.94
C LYS A 227 -17.13 -2.14 13.29
N THR A 228 -16.28 -2.96 13.91
CA THR A 228 -15.61 -2.61 15.18
C THR A 228 -14.59 -1.47 15.03
N MET A 229 -14.08 -1.23 13.84
CA MET A 229 -13.21 -0.08 13.51
C MET A 229 -14.00 1.19 13.17
N GLY A 230 -15.32 1.17 13.28
CA GLY A 230 -16.16 2.34 13.18
C GLY A 230 -16.73 2.62 11.79
N ALA A 231 -16.82 1.63 10.90
CA ALA A 231 -17.60 1.78 9.68
C ALA A 231 -19.06 2.08 10.02
N ASP A 232 -19.65 3.10 9.40
CA ASP A 232 -21.05 3.50 9.66
C ASP A 232 -22.03 2.47 9.10
N ALA A 233 -21.64 1.76 8.04
CA ALA A 233 -22.35 0.59 7.51
C ALA A 233 -21.37 -0.45 6.94
N THR A 234 -21.80 -1.69 6.88
CA THR A 234 -21.02 -2.77 6.27
C THR A 234 -21.94 -3.70 5.47
N VAL A 235 -21.43 -4.20 4.33
CA VAL A 235 -22.15 -5.16 3.49
C VAL A 235 -21.24 -6.34 3.19
N LEU A 236 -21.76 -7.56 3.45
CA LEU A 236 -21.10 -8.78 3.05
C LEU A 236 -21.53 -9.12 1.61
N PHE A 237 -20.56 -8.99 0.69
CA PHE A 237 -20.74 -9.31 -0.72
C PHE A 237 -20.33 -10.76 -0.96
N THR A 238 -21.29 -11.63 -1.28
CA THR A 238 -21.02 -13.00 -1.67
C THR A 238 -21.07 -13.13 -3.20
N THR A 239 -20.12 -13.89 -3.76
CA THR A 239 -20.02 -14.11 -5.22
C THR A 239 -20.70 -15.38 -5.67
N ASP A 240 -21.59 -15.95 -4.85
CA ASP A 240 -22.37 -17.10 -5.27
C ASP A 240 -23.14 -16.75 -6.55
N LYS A 241 -23.26 -17.72 -7.45
CA LYS A 241 -23.77 -17.57 -8.81
C LYS A 241 -25.16 -16.92 -8.93
N ASP A 242 -25.77 -16.55 -7.83
CA ASP A 242 -27.03 -15.85 -7.77
C ASP A 242 -26.85 -14.35 -7.99
N HIS A 243 -27.34 -13.86 -9.13
CA HIS A 243 -27.45 -12.42 -9.46
C HIS A 243 -28.17 -11.61 -8.37
N ASN A 244 -28.85 -12.25 -7.42
CA ASN A 244 -29.55 -11.64 -6.31
C ASN A 244 -28.63 -10.87 -5.35
N ASN A 245 -27.41 -11.35 -5.10
CA ASN A 245 -26.50 -10.71 -4.14
C ASN A 245 -25.92 -9.37 -4.63
N VAL A 246 -25.66 -9.23 -5.93
CA VAL A 246 -25.24 -7.94 -6.52
C VAL A 246 -26.36 -6.91 -6.41
N LYS A 247 -27.60 -7.34 -6.64
CA LYS A 247 -28.79 -6.49 -6.53
C LYS A 247 -29.00 -6.04 -5.08
N GLU A 248 -28.98 -6.97 -4.14
CA GLU A 248 -29.13 -6.69 -2.70
C GLU A 248 -28.00 -5.78 -2.18
N THR A 249 -26.74 -6.05 -2.56
CA THR A 249 -25.61 -5.18 -2.20
C THR A 249 -25.81 -3.77 -2.72
N ARG A 250 -26.29 -3.62 -3.96
CA ARG A 250 -26.60 -2.31 -4.54
C ARG A 250 -27.76 -1.62 -3.80
N GLU A 251 -28.80 -2.35 -3.48
CA GLU A 251 -29.97 -1.82 -2.71
C GLU A 251 -29.51 -1.31 -1.34
N ASN A 252 -28.80 -2.13 -0.56
CA ASN A 252 -28.23 -1.71 0.72
C ASN A 252 -27.31 -0.48 0.60
N ALA A 253 -26.52 -0.40 -0.46
CA ALA A 253 -25.63 0.74 -0.74
C ALA A 253 -26.43 2.02 -1.06
N LEU A 254 -27.50 1.90 -1.83
CA LEU A 254 -28.39 3.02 -2.17
C LEU A 254 -29.21 3.47 -0.97
N ASP A 255 -29.71 2.56 -0.16
CA ASP A 255 -30.47 2.88 1.07
C ASP A 255 -29.60 3.70 2.05
N PHE A 256 -28.33 3.32 2.24
CA PHE A 256 -27.39 4.08 3.06
C PHE A 256 -27.18 5.52 2.57
N THR A 257 -27.35 5.76 1.28
CA THR A 257 -27.18 7.05 0.65
C THR A 257 -28.50 7.75 0.35
N CYS A 258 -29.62 7.25 0.88
CA CYS A 258 -30.98 7.74 0.61
C CYS A 258 -31.29 7.79 -0.91
N GLY A 259 -30.81 6.79 -1.67
CA GLY A 259 -31.01 6.70 -3.13
C GLY A 259 -30.13 7.57 -3.99
N ILE A 260 -29.31 8.47 -3.40
CA ILE A 260 -28.49 9.44 -4.14
C ILE A 260 -27.21 8.82 -4.72
N GLY A 261 -26.69 7.76 -4.09
CA GLY A 261 -25.39 7.16 -4.40
C GLY A 261 -24.22 7.82 -3.64
N PHE A 262 -23.04 7.22 -3.77
CA PHE A 262 -21.84 7.65 -3.05
C PHE A 262 -21.13 8.80 -3.77
N ASN A 263 -20.59 9.75 -3.01
CA ASN A 263 -19.76 10.84 -3.54
C ASN A 263 -18.32 10.38 -3.82
N THR A 264 -17.84 9.45 -3.02
CA THR A 264 -16.46 8.95 -3.08
C THR A 264 -16.48 7.42 -2.98
N ILE A 265 -15.78 6.76 -3.88
CA ILE A 265 -15.71 5.29 -3.89
C ILE A 265 -14.25 4.87 -4.05
N ILE A 266 -13.78 4.00 -3.17
CA ILE A 266 -12.42 3.47 -3.18
C ILE A 266 -12.49 1.98 -3.51
N VAL A 267 -11.92 1.58 -4.65
CA VAL A 267 -11.85 0.17 -5.08
C VAL A 267 -10.54 -0.43 -4.61
N ALA A 268 -10.54 -1.01 -3.41
CA ALA A 268 -9.37 -1.59 -2.73
C ALA A 268 -9.25 -3.11 -2.92
N THR A 269 -9.71 -3.62 -4.05
CA THR A 269 -9.63 -5.04 -4.43
C THR A 269 -9.34 -5.20 -5.91
N SER A 270 -8.62 -6.25 -6.28
CA SER A 270 -8.29 -6.57 -7.68
C SER A 270 -9.39 -7.35 -8.42
N ASN A 271 -10.60 -7.41 -7.88
CA ASN A 271 -11.73 -8.06 -8.53
C ASN A 271 -12.42 -7.09 -9.52
N PRO A 272 -12.50 -7.41 -10.83
CA PRO A 272 -13.17 -6.55 -11.81
C PRO A 272 -14.64 -6.24 -11.48
N ALA A 273 -15.38 -7.18 -10.87
CA ALA A 273 -16.76 -6.95 -10.45
C ALA A 273 -16.91 -5.83 -9.40
N ALA A 274 -15.86 -5.51 -8.66
CA ALA A 274 -15.85 -4.40 -7.72
C ALA A 274 -15.91 -3.04 -8.42
N LEU A 275 -15.30 -2.91 -9.59
CA LEU A 275 -15.37 -1.68 -10.39
C LEU A 275 -16.75 -1.51 -11.02
N ASP A 276 -17.35 -2.60 -11.49
CA ASP A 276 -18.73 -2.59 -11.99
C ASP A 276 -19.72 -2.18 -10.89
N LEU A 277 -19.56 -2.74 -9.69
CA LEU A 277 -20.35 -2.32 -8.52
C LEU A 277 -20.12 -0.84 -8.20
N ALA A 278 -18.86 -0.36 -8.19
CA ALA A 278 -18.52 1.02 -7.91
C ALA A 278 -19.31 2.00 -8.78
N ILE A 279 -19.40 1.72 -10.09
CA ILE A 279 -20.15 2.57 -11.01
C ILE A 279 -21.66 2.52 -10.73
N LYS A 280 -22.19 1.33 -10.41
CA LYS A 280 -23.63 1.15 -10.13
C LYS A 280 -24.12 1.83 -8.84
N ILE A 281 -23.21 2.09 -7.89
CA ILE A 281 -23.52 2.76 -6.62
C ILE A 281 -23.04 4.22 -6.59
N ALA A 282 -22.40 4.69 -7.67
CA ALA A 282 -21.91 6.05 -7.78
C ALA A 282 -23.07 7.05 -7.88
N GLY A 283 -23.02 8.09 -7.10
CA GLY A 283 -23.92 9.25 -7.22
C GLY A 283 -23.47 10.22 -8.32
N LYS A 284 -24.28 11.24 -8.58
CA LYS A 284 -23.87 12.33 -9.46
C LYS A 284 -22.67 13.09 -8.85
N ASN A 285 -21.76 13.56 -9.70
CA ASN A 285 -20.55 14.27 -9.31
C ASN A 285 -19.63 13.43 -8.39
N SER A 286 -19.69 12.11 -8.52
CA SER A 286 -18.89 11.17 -7.72
C SER A 286 -17.48 11.00 -8.24
N ARG A 287 -16.60 10.51 -7.36
CA ARG A 287 -15.21 10.16 -7.67
C ARG A 287 -14.92 8.73 -7.28
N ILE A 288 -14.38 7.97 -8.21
CA ILE A 288 -14.02 6.56 -8.04
C ILE A 288 -12.50 6.45 -8.13
N ASN A 289 -11.84 5.91 -7.09
CA ASN A 289 -10.41 5.61 -7.13
C ASN A 289 -10.19 4.11 -7.34
N ILE A 290 -9.49 3.76 -8.41
CA ILE A 290 -8.98 2.41 -8.65
C ILE A 290 -7.64 2.31 -7.93
N PHE A 291 -7.66 1.74 -6.73
CA PHE A 291 -6.46 1.58 -5.89
C PHE A 291 -5.70 0.29 -6.19
N ALA A 292 -6.40 -0.80 -6.46
CA ALA A 292 -5.78 -2.10 -6.71
C ALA A 292 -5.61 -2.38 -8.21
N GLY A 293 -4.44 -2.88 -8.59
CA GLY A 293 -4.20 -3.37 -9.96
C GLY A 293 -5.07 -4.60 -10.25
N MET A 294 -5.67 -4.64 -11.45
CA MET A 294 -6.46 -5.77 -11.93
C MET A 294 -5.56 -6.85 -12.54
N PRO A 295 -5.91 -8.14 -12.42
CA PRO A 295 -5.17 -9.22 -13.06
C PRO A 295 -5.21 -9.06 -14.58
N LYS A 296 -4.10 -9.35 -15.26
CA LYS A 296 -4.10 -9.48 -16.72
C LYS A 296 -4.87 -10.74 -17.08
N SER A 297 -5.97 -10.60 -17.81
CA SER A 297 -6.67 -11.75 -18.41
C SER A 297 -6.06 -12.04 -19.78
N SER A 298 -5.74 -13.32 -20.04
CA SER A 298 -5.44 -13.81 -21.38
C SER A 298 -6.69 -13.78 -22.27
N ASP A 299 -7.86 -13.85 -21.67
CA ASP A 299 -9.15 -13.65 -22.31
C ASP A 299 -9.56 -12.18 -22.13
N ARG A 300 -9.52 -11.42 -23.23
CA ARG A 300 -9.95 -10.02 -23.26
C ARG A 300 -11.41 -9.82 -22.79
N SER A 301 -12.23 -10.86 -22.87
CA SER A 301 -13.62 -10.82 -22.39
C SER A 301 -13.74 -10.82 -20.87
N LEU A 302 -12.78 -11.45 -20.16
CA LEU A 302 -12.78 -11.54 -18.68
C LEU A 302 -12.06 -10.38 -17.99
N GLY A 303 -11.22 -9.63 -18.71
CA GLY A 303 -10.47 -8.48 -18.20
C GLY A 303 -10.93 -7.14 -18.75
N ALA A 304 -11.83 -7.14 -19.73
CA ALA A 304 -12.37 -5.94 -20.33
C ALA A 304 -13.50 -5.39 -19.43
N PHE A 305 -13.23 -4.28 -18.80
CA PHE A 305 -14.26 -3.49 -18.15
C PHE A 305 -15.01 -2.71 -19.25
N SER A 306 -16.31 -2.98 -19.40
CA SER A 306 -17.16 -2.21 -20.30
C SER A 306 -17.75 -1.03 -19.55
N LEU A 307 -17.37 0.16 -19.97
CA LEU A 307 -17.86 1.41 -19.39
C LEU A 307 -18.76 2.12 -20.42
N ASP A 308 -20.00 2.40 -20.02
CA ASP A 308 -20.84 3.31 -20.81
C ASP A 308 -20.36 4.75 -20.59
N PRO A 309 -19.81 5.44 -21.61
CA PRO A 309 -19.34 6.81 -21.48
C PRO A 309 -20.43 7.78 -21.07
N ASN A 310 -21.70 7.52 -21.39
CA ASN A 310 -22.82 8.36 -21.03
C ASN A 310 -23.06 8.40 -19.52
N LEU A 311 -22.76 7.31 -18.79
CA LEU A 311 -22.83 7.31 -17.32
C LEU A 311 -21.86 8.34 -16.74
N LEU A 312 -20.63 8.40 -17.27
CA LEU A 312 -19.66 9.41 -16.83
C LEU A 312 -20.10 10.80 -17.19
N HIS A 313 -20.51 11.01 -18.45
CA HIS A 313 -20.85 12.32 -18.99
C HIS A 313 -22.05 12.94 -18.27
N TYR A 314 -23.19 12.25 -18.25
CA TYR A 314 -24.44 12.80 -17.70
C TYR A 314 -24.48 12.86 -16.17
N ASN A 315 -23.66 12.07 -15.48
CA ASN A 315 -23.56 12.08 -14.03
C ASN A 315 -22.30 12.80 -13.51
N GLN A 316 -21.42 13.29 -14.39
CA GLN A 316 -20.15 13.94 -14.03
C GLN A 316 -19.29 13.07 -13.11
N ILE A 317 -19.20 11.75 -13.40
CA ILE A 317 -18.39 10.82 -12.62
C ILE A 317 -16.94 10.91 -13.06
N SER A 318 -16.02 11.02 -12.10
CA SER A 318 -14.58 10.96 -12.33
C SER A 318 -14.03 9.62 -11.87
N ILE A 319 -13.23 8.97 -12.71
CA ILE A 319 -12.48 7.76 -12.35
C ILE A 319 -11.00 8.10 -12.34
N THR A 320 -10.33 7.82 -11.24
CA THR A 320 -8.88 8.07 -11.04
C THR A 320 -8.17 6.78 -10.70
N GLY A 321 -6.90 6.66 -11.07
CA GLY A 321 -6.00 5.62 -10.58
C GLY A 321 -5.06 6.17 -9.51
N SER A 322 -4.52 5.28 -8.69
CA SER A 322 -3.41 5.59 -7.79
C SER A 322 -2.40 4.45 -7.80
N PHE A 323 -1.13 4.80 -7.71
CA PHE A 323 -0.05 3.82 -7.74
C PHE A 323 1.03 4.21 -6.74
N SER A 324 1.35 3.27 -5.81
CA SER A 324 2.42 3.44 -4.83
C SER A 324 2.30 4.75 -4.02
N SER A 325 3.41 5.28 -3.52
CA SER A 325 3.45 6.51 -2.73
C SER A 325 4.73 7.31 -3.01
N THR A 326 4.82 8.50 -2.43
CA THR A 326 6.03 9.33 -2.44
C THR A 326 6.62 9.44 -1.04
N PRO A 327 7.89 9.85 -0.88
CA PRO A 327 8.48 10.13 0.43
C PRO A 327 7.67 11.12 1.27
N ASN A 328 7.04 12.11 0.64
CA ASN A 328 6.16 13.08 1.32
C ASN A 328 4.95 12.37 1.95
N MET A 329 4.33 11.43 1.23
CA MET A 329 3.22 10.65 1.75
C MET A 329 3.67 9.72 2.88
N LEU A 330 4.91 9.19 2.82
CA LEU A 330 5.46 8.37 3.90
C LEU A 330 5.70 9.20 5.17
N ARG A 331 6.20 10.43 5.05
CA ARG A 331 6.34 11.37 6.18
C ARG A 331 4.98 11.70 6.80
N GLU A 332 3.97 11.95 5.97
CA GLU A 332 2.62 12.22 6.46
C GLU A 332 2.00 10.98 7.14
N ALA A 333 2.22 9.78 6.59
CA ALA A 333 1.80 8.54 7.22
C ALA A 333 2.44 8.37 8.62
N ALA A 334 3.74 8.63 8.74
CA ALA A 334 4.45 8.59 10.01
C ALA A 334 3.89 9.63 11.01
N ARG A 335 3.64 10.87 10.56
CA ARG A 335 3.05 11.93 11.40
C ARG A 335 1.68 11.53 11.93
N ILE A 336 0.80 11.04 11.08
CA ILE A 336 -0.57 10.64 11.44
C ILE A 336 -0.54 9.47 12.43
N ALA A 337 0.27 8.45 12.16
CA ALA A 337 0.35 7.28 13.00
C ALA A 337 1.00 7.59 14.37
N SER A 338 2.08 8.37 14.40
CA SER A 338 2.76 8.75 15.65
C SER A 338 1.91 9.65 16.54
N ASN A 339 0.97 10.40 15.97
CA ASN A 339 0.00 11.20 16.71
C ASN A 339 -1.23 10.39 17.19
N ASN A 340 -1.23 9.07 17.01
CA ASN A 340 -2.36 8.18 17.32
C ASN A 340 -3.68 8.56 16.59
N GLU A 341 -3.59 9.26 15.46
CA GLU A 341 -4.76 9.57 14.65
C GLU A 341 -5.28 8.32 13.90
N ILE A 342 -4.43 7.30 13.78
CA ILE A 342 -4.70 5.97 13.20
C ILE A 342 -4.04 4.91 14.08
N ASP A 343 -4.71 3.78 14.26
CA ASP A 343 -4.23 2.62 15.01
C ASP A 343 -3.81 1.49 14.04
N LEU A 344 -2.53 1.44 13.71
CA LEU A 344 -1.97 0.44 12.79
C LEU A 344 -1.95 -0.96 13.41
N SER A 345 -1.93 -1.07 14.74
CA SER A 345 -1.96 -2.36 15.43
C SER A 345 -3.20 -3.18 15.09
N LYS A 346 -4.33 -2.52 14.81
CA LYS A 346 -5.59 -3.15 14.39
C LYS A 346 -5.51 -3.87 13.05
N ILE A 347 -4.50 -3.56 12.24
CA ILE A 347 -4.30 -4.18 10.92
C ILE A 347 -3.39 -5.41 11.02
N ILE A 348 -2.56 -5.52 12.06
CA ILE A 348 -1.64 -6.65 12.26
C ILE A 348 -2.41 -7.86 12.77
N SER A 349 -2.26 -9.01 12.12
CA SER A 349 -2.95 -10.24 12.53
C SER A 349 -2.04 -11.41 12.84
N HIS A 350 -0.93 -11.55 12.11
CA HIS A 350 -0.02 -12.68 12.25
C HIS A 350 1.43 -12.22 12.23
N ARG A 351 2.28 -12.97 12.94
CA ARG A 351 3.72 -12.75 13.05
C ARG A 351 4.45 -14.05 12.79
N TYR A 352 5.46 -13.99 11.92
CA TYR A 352 6.27 -15.14 11.58
C TYR A 352 7.77 -14.80 11.68
N PRO A 353 8.62 -15.76 12.05
CA PRO A 353 10.06 -15.61 11.84
C PRO A 353 10.39 -15.76 10.35
N LEU A 354 11.51 -15.20 9.92
CA LEU A 354 11.96 -15.25 8.52
C LEU A 354 12.05 -16.70 7.98
N ARG A 355 12.46 -17.66 8.81
CA ARG A 355 12.54 -19.07 8.43
C ARG A 355 11.19 -19.68 8.01
N GLU A 356 10.08 -19.05 8.40
CA GLU A 356 8.70 -19.46 8.07
C GLU A 356 8.08 -18.56 6.99
N ILE A 357 8.89 -17.96 6.09
CA ILE A 357 8.42 -17.02 5.06
C ILE A 357 7.39 -17.66 4.12
N ASN A 358 7.52 -18.95 3.80
CA ASN A 358 6.58 -19.64 2.93
C ASN A 358 5.19 -19.71 3.59
N GLU A 359 5.12 -20.01 4.87
CA GLU A 359 3.89 -20.03 5.66
C GLU A 359 3.28 -18.63 5.76
N ALA A 360 4.10 -17.61 5.94
CA ALA A 360 3.67 -16.21 5.98
C ALA A 360 3.03 -15.76 4.65
N ILE A 361 3.64 -16.13 3.52
CA ILE A 361 3.11 -15.88 2.18
C ILE A 361 1.78 -16.63 1.97
N LEU A 362 1.73 -17.92 2.35
CA LEU A 362 0.51 -18.71 2.25
C LEU A 362 -0.61 -18.19 3.15
N ALA A 363 -0.31 -17.74 4.37
CA ALA A 363 -1.29 -17.13 5.26
C ALA A 363 -1.88 -15.85 4.64
N THR A 364 -1.04 -15.03 4.00
CA THR A 364 -1.48 -13.82 3.29
C THR A 364 -2.35 -14.18 2.08
N GLU A 365 -1.97 -15.19 1.30
CA GLU A 365 -2.71 -15.65 0.12
C GLU A 365 -4.10 -16.19 0.47
N ARG A 366 -4.18 -16.98 1.53
CA ARG A 366 -5.44 -17.61 2.01
C ARG A 366 -6.33 -16.64 2.76
N TYR A 367 -5.94 -15.36 2.85
CA TYR A 367 -6.67 -14.33 3.59
C TYR A 367 -6.85 -14.66 5.08
N CYS A 368 -5.92 -15.40 5.68
CA CYS A 368 -5.90 -15.70 7.11
C CYS A 368 -5.62 -14.42 7.90
N GLY A 369 -6.67 -13.74 8.36
CA GLY A 369 -6.54 -12.45 9.05
C GLY A 369 -6.36 -11.25 8.11
N LEU A 370 -5.51 -10.29 8.50
CA LEU A 370 -5.25 -9.03 7.77
C LEU A 370 -3.80 -8.96 7.30
N ARG A 371 -2.93 -8.25 8.04
CA ARG A 371 -1.52 -8.12 7.66
C ARG A 371 -0.64 -9.13 8.40
N VAL A 372 0.23 -9.76 7.66
CA VAL A 372 1.26 -10.70 8.14
C VAL A 372 2.58 -9.95 8.22
N ILE A 373 3.31 -10.10 9.32
CA ILE A 373 4.60 -9.43 9.57
C ILE A 373 5.69 -10.48 9.80
N ILE A 374 6.84 -10.29 9.14
CA ILE A 374 8.11 -10.94 9.51
C ILE A 374 8.80 -10.02 10.51
N ASN A 375 9.04 -10.49 11.72
CA ASN A 375 9.60 -9.70 12.83
C ASN A 375 10.73 -10.38 13.60
N ARG A 376 11.18 -11.52 13.12
CA ARG A 376 12.35 -12.26 13.64
C ARG A 376 13.16 -12.78 12.46
N PHE A 377 14.40 -12.31 12.35
CA PHE A 377 15.31 -12.56 11.24
C PHE A 377 16.47 -13.48 11.61
#